data_fe8e62a69667b0b7b3ea7b55bd3868b5
#
_entry.id   fe8e62a69667b0b7b3ea7b55bd3868b5
#
_cell.length_a   1.000
_cell.length_b   1.000
_cell.length_c   1.000
_cell.angle_alpha   90.00
_cell.angle_beta   90.00
_cell.angle_gamma   90.00
#
_symmetry.space_group_name_H-M   'P 1'
#
loop_
_entity.id
_entity.type
_entity.pdbx_description
1 polymer ?
#
loop_
_entity_poly.entity_id
_entity_poly.type
_entity_poly.pdbx_seq_one_letter_code
_entity_poly.pdbx_strand_id
1 'polypeptide(L)'
;MRFLRRIFTIKEVPSVSWSSDFPLNTKPRSYTVIMLITGLFFFGLGEAIIIGSGSGVSPWTVLAQGISTKTDLSVGTTTFLISIAILIFWIPLKQVPGIGTILNAIIIASTIDLTLPYLPQPNDTYLKLLQACMGIFVVGLGSGIYLISNLGPGPRDGLMIGLQKQTGTSIPLIRTILELSAVILGWFLGGVVGIGTVLFVFGIGPCVGIGLTLVEKISKKA
;
A
#
# COMPACT_ATOMS: atom_id res chain seq x y z
N MET A 1 -27.29 6.89 0.28
CA MET A 1 -26.62 7.71 1.32
C MET A 1 -25.87 6.90 2.40
N ARG A 2 -26.39 5.82 2.98
CA ARG A 2 -25.69 5.01 4.02
C ARG A 2 -24.36 4.39 3.53
N PHE A 3 -24.24 3.97 2.27
CA PHE A 3 -23.03 3.37 1.70
C PHE A 3 -21.88 4.38 1.60
N LEU A 4 -22.12 5.57 1.04
CA LEU A 4 -21.10 6.62 0.92
C LEU A 4 -20.62 7.10 2.29
N ARG A 5 -21.54 7.27 3.25
CA ARG A 5 -21.15 7.69 4.61
C ARG A 5 -20.24 6.66 5.28
N ARG A 6 -20.43 5.36 5.01
CA ARG A 6 -19.63 4.28 5.57
C ARG A 6 -18.20 4.28 5.02
N ILE A 7 -18.00 4.55 3.73
CA ILE A 7 -16.67 4.59 3.08
C ILE A 7 -15.73 5.60 3.77
N PHE A 8 -16.27 6.75 4.19
CA PHE A 8 -15.50 7.80 4.87
C PHE A 8 -15.44 7.66 6.39
N THR A 9 -16.18 6.71 6.99
CA THR A 9 -16.29 6.55 8.46
C THR A 9 -15.83 5.19 8.98
N ILE A 10 -15.17 4.36 8.15
CA ILE A 10 -14.60 3.10 8.63
C ILE A 10 -13.47 3.42 9.62
N LYS A 11 -13.71 3.15 10.90
CA LYS A 11 -12.76 3.37 11.99
C LYS A 11 -11.92 2.12 12.27
N GLU A 12 -12.41 0.94 11.90
CA GLU A 12 -11.78 -0.35 12.16
C GLU A 12 -11.88 -1.24 10.93
N VAL A 13 -10.88 -2.08 10.71
CA VAL A 13 -10.90 -3.08 9.65
C VAL A 13 -11.94 -4.14 10.00
N PRO A 14 -12.95 -4.41 9.13
CA PRO A 14 -13.95 -5.41 9.40
C PRO A 14 -13.34 -6.81 9.46
N SER A 15 -13.80 -7.63 10.41
CA SER A 15 -13.47 -9.05 10.49
C SER A 15 -14.53 -9.87 9.75
N VAL A 16 -14.09 -10.89 9.01
CA VAL A 16 -14.95 -11.82 8.24
C VAL A 16 -14.58 -13.26 8.57
N SER A 17 -15.35 -14.23 8.07
CA SER A 17 -15.17 -15.67 8.39
C SER A 17 -13.77 -16.24 8.11
N TRP A 18 -13.03 -15.65 7.18
CA TRP A 18 -11.69 -16.08 6.81
C TRP A 18 -10.57 -15.17 7.38
N SER A 19 -10.90 -14.11 8.10
CA SER A 19 -9.89 -13.29 8.80
C SER A 19 -9.14 -14.13 9.83
N SER A 20 -7.88 -13.83 10.05
CA SER A 20 -7.13 -14.38 11.18
C SER A 20 -7.62 -13.79 12.49
N ASP A 21 -7.70 -14.60 13.54
CA ASP A 21 -8.16 -14.16 14.86
C ASP A 21 -7.19 -13.14 15.50
N PHE A 22 -5.90 -13.21 15.14
CA PHE A 22 -4.87 -12.29 15.64
C PHE A 22 -3.75 -12.06 14.60
N PRO A 23 -3.09 -10.88 14.62
CA PRO A 23 -2.14 -10.47 13.59
C PRO A 23 -0.86 -11.31 13.49
N LEU A 24 -0.42 -11.91 14.59
CA LEU A 24 0.81 -12.72 14.66
C LEU A 24 0.53 -14.22 14.56
N ASN A 25 -0.56 -14.62 13.91
CA ASN A 25 -0.90 -16.02 13.70
C ASN A 25 0.15 -16.69 12.79
N THR A 26 0.87 -17.66 13.33
CA THR A 26 1.90 -18.44 12.59
C THR A 26 1.32 -19.63 11.82
N LYS A 27 0.05 -19.99 12.07
CA LYS A 27 -0.64 -21.10 11.39
C LYS A 27 -2.01 -20.63 10.87
N PRO A 28 -2.04 -19.65 9.95
CA PRO A 28 -3.30 -19.16 9.39
C PRO A 28 -3.94 -20.22 8.51
N ARG A 29 -5.25 -20.11 8.31
CA ARG A 29 -5.97 -20.96 7.35
C ARG A 29 -5.45 -20.70 5.92
N SER A 30 -5.35 -21.74 5.10
CA SER A 30 -4.87 -21.59 3.71
C SER A 30 -5.65 -20.56 2.91
N TYR A 31 -6.97 -20.51 3.09
CA TYR A 31 -7.82 -19.51 2.43
C TYR A 31 -7.45 -18.06 2.84
N THR A 32 -7.14 -17.81 4.11
CA THR A 32 -6.67 -16.50 4.59
C THR A 32 -5.36 -16.09 3.90
N VAL A 33 -4.43 -17.04 3.73
CA VAL A 33 -3.15 -16.79 3.04
C VAL A 33 -3.38 -16.49 1.55
N ILE A 34 -4.25 -17.25 0.88
CA ILE A 34 -4.60 -17.00 -0.53
C ILE A 34 -5.19 -15.60 -0.70
N MET A 35 -6.13 -15.21 0.16
CA MET A 35 -6.73 -13.88 0.12
C MET A 35 -5.70 -12.77 0.41
N LEU A 36 -4.79 -13.00 1.36
CA LEU A 36 -3.66 -12.08 1.61
C LEU A 36 -2.82 -11.89 0.35
N ILE A 37 -2.34 -12.99 -0.26
CA ILE A 37 -1.51 -12.95 -1.46
C ILE A 37 -2.24 -12.24 -2.61
N THR A 38 -3.53 -12.55 -2.82
CA THR A 38 -4.36 -11.89 -3.82
C THR A 38 -4.47 -10.38 -3.58
N GLY A 39 -4.71 -9.97 -2.35
CA GLY A 39 -4.77 -8.55 -1.98
C GLY A 39 -3.44 -7.82 -2.22
N LEU A 40 -2.33 -8.43 -1.83
CA LEU A 40 -0.99 -7.86 -2.03
C LEU A 40 -0.60 -7.81 -3.51
N PHE A 41 -0.99 -8.80 -4.30
CA PHE A 41 -0.82 -8.79 -5.76
C PHE A 41 -1.59 -7.62 -6.39
N PHE A 42 -2.86 -7.43 -6.07
CA PHE A 42 -3.63 -6.28 -6.57
C PHE A 42 -3.05 -4.95 -6.09
N PHE A 43 -2.53 -4.88 -4.88
CA PHE A 43 -1.84 -3.69 -4.40
C PHE A 43 -0.63 -3.37 -5.28
N GLY A 44 0.26 -4.35 -5.49
CA GLY A 44 1.46 -4.18 -6.33
C GLY A 44 1.13 -3.86 -7.78
N LEU A 45 0.11 -4.51 -8.35
CA LEU A 45 -0.39 -4.24 -9.71
C LEU A 45 -0.91 -2.80 -9.83
N GLY A 46 -1.67 -2.33 -8.85
CA GLY A 46 -2.17 -0.95 -8.83
C GLY A 46 -1.02 0.06 -8.76
N GLU A 47 0.00 -0.17 -7.94
CA GLU A 47 1.22 0.66 -7.90
C GLU A 47 1.93 0.65 -9.26
N ALA A 48 2.09 -0.51 -9.90
CA ALA A 48 2.67 -0.59 -11.23
C ALA A 48 1.87 0.20 -12.29
N ILE A 49 0.53 0.13 -12.25
CA ILE A 49 -0.36 0.91 -13.13
C ILE A 49 -0.14 2.41 -12.92
N ILE A 50 -0.02 2.88 -11.67
CA ILE A 50 0.25 4.29 -11.37
C ILE A 50 1.64 4.69 -11.89
N ILE A 51 2.66 3.87 -11.69
CA ILE A 51 4.02 4.11 -12.21
C ILE A 51 3.99 4.23 -13.74
N GLY A 52 3.34 3.30 -14.44
CA GLY A 52 3.20 3.30 -15.90
C GLY A 52 2.49 4.53 -16.44
N SER A 53 1.62 5.18 -15.65
CA SER A 53 0.94 6.41 -16.08
C SER A 53 1.89 7.59 -16.28
N GLY A 54 3.02 7.63 -15.56
CA GLY A 54 3.96 8.76 -15.62
C GLY A 54 3.39 10.09 -15.12
N SER A 55 2.26 10.11 -14.42
CA SER A 55 1.60 11.33 -13.93
C SER A 55 1.96 11.71 -12.49
N GLY A 56 2.84 10.96 -11.86
CA GLY A 56 3.19 10.99 -10.44
C GLY A 56 2.70 9.75 -9.72
N VAL A 57 3.36 9.35 -8.65
CA VAL A 57 3.17 8.07 -7.96
C VAL A 57 2.88 8.25 -6.47
N SER A 58 2.62 7.16 -5.75
CA SER A 58 2.42 7.20 -4.29
C SER A 58 3.67 7.72 -3.56
N PRO A 59 3.55 8.36 -2.39
CA PRO A 59 4.67 8.98 -1.66
C PRO A 59 5.91 8.09 -1.52
N TRP A 60 5.72 6.86 -1.12
CA TRP A 60 6.82 5.92 -0.95
C TRP A 60 7.39 5.40 -2.26
N THR A 61 6.57 5.35 -3.30
CA THR A 61 7.01 4.99 -4.65
C THR A 61 7.78 6.14 -5.30
N VAL A 62 7.52 7.40 -4.94
CA VAL A 62 8.39 8.53 -5.30
C VAL A 62 9.80 8.30 -4.78
N LEU A 63 9.95 7.87 -3.50
CA LEU A 63 11.24 7.52 -2.93
C LEU A 63 11.89 6.33 -3.66
N ALA A 64 11.13 5.27 -3.92
CA ALA A 64 11.62 4.09 -4.63
C ALA A 64 12.10 4.43 -6.05
N GLN A 65 11.32 5.20 -6.80
CA GLN A 65 11.74 5.70 -8.13
C GLN A 65 12.98 6.58 -8.04
N GLY A 66 13.03 7.50 -7.06
CA GLY A 66 14.17 8.38 -6.87
C GLY A 66 15.49 7.61 -6.64
N ILE A 67 15.47 6.56 -5.82
CA ILE A 67 16.62 5.68 -5.61
C ILE A 67 16.90 4.88 -6.89
N SER A 68 15.89 4.32 -7.53
CA SER A 68 16.00 3.56 -8.79
C SER A 68 16.70 4.39 -9.88
N THR A 69 16.40 5.69 -10.02
CA THR A 69 17.04 6.58 -11.00
C THR A 69 18.51 6.87 -10.70
N LYS A 70 18.98 6.63 -9.48
CA LYS A 70 20.39 6.83 -9.07
C LYS A 70 21.16 5.52 -8.97
N THR A 71 20.50 4.40 -9.16
CA THR A 71 21.08 3.06 -9.07
C THR A 71 20.58 2.24 -10.27
N ASP A 72 21.22 1.15 -10.58
CA ASP A 72 20.78 0.22 -11.63
C ASP A 72 19.67 -0.76 -11.13
N LEU A 73 19.03 -0.43 -10.01
CA LEU A 73 18.00 -1.26 -9.40
C LEU A 73 16.61 -0.94 -9.99
N SER A 74 15.77 -1.95 -10.11
CA SER A 74 14.36 -1.77 -10.48
C SER A 74 13.57 -1.05 -9.39
N VAL A 75 12.41 -0.49 -9.74
CA VAL A 75 11.53 0.18 -8.76
C VAL A 75 10.99 -0.82 -7.74
N GLY A 76 10.68 -2.06 -8.14
CA GLY A 76 10.24 -3.10 -7.21
C GLY A 76 11.36 -3.50 -6.25
N THR A 77 12.58 -3.78 -6.77
CA THR A 77 13.74 -4.07 -5.92
C THR A 77 13.99 -2.95 -4.91
N THR A 78 13.92 -1.70 -5.34
CA THR A 78 14.09 -0.55 -4.44
C THR A 78 12.96 -0.47 -3.41
N THR A 79 11.72 -0.75 -3.80
CA THR A 79 10.57 -0.83 -2.89
C THR A 79 10.76 -1.91 -1.83
N PHE A 80 11.30 -3.07 -2.22
CA PHE A 80 11.67 -4.14 -1.28
C PHE A 80 12.74 -3.69 -0.29
N LEU A 81 13.83 -3.09 -0.78
CA LEU A 81 14.92 -2.60 0.08
C LEU A 81 14.46 -1.52 1.07
N ILE A 82 13.60 -0.59 0.64
CA ILE A 82 12.97 0.38 1.53
C ILE A 82 12.13 -0.34 2.60
N SER A 83 11.38 -1.36 2.22
CA SER A 83 10.58 -2.14 3.17
C SER A 83 11.45 -2.84 4.22
N ILE A 84 12.59 -3.41 3.81
CA ILE A 84 13.58 -3.99 4.73
C ILE A 84 14.18 -2.92 5.64
N ALA A 85 14.57 -1.77 5.11
CA ALA A 85 15.09 -0.66 5.92
C ALA A 85 14.06 -0.21 6.97
N ILE A 86 12.79 -0.10 6.60
CA ILE A 86 11.69 0.20 7.53
C ILE A 86 11.57 -0.87 8.61
N LEU A 87 11.66 -2.15 8.26
CA LEU A 87 11.59 -3.24 9.24
C LEU A 87 12.77 -3.23 10.24
N ILE A 88 13.94 -2.73 9.85
CA ILE A 88 15.06 -2.51 10.78
C ILE A 88 14.68 -1.48 11.84
N PHE A 89 13.97 -0.41 11.47
CA PHE A 89 13.45 0.57 12.45
C PHE A 89 12.37 0.00 13.39
N TRP A 90 11.74 -1.14 13.06
CA TRP A 90 10.81 -1.80 13.98
C TRP A 90 11.50 -2.36 15.22
N ILE A 91 12.80 -2.71 15.13
CA ILE A 91 13.57 -3.27 16.26
C ILE A 91 13.54 -2.31 17.46
N PRO A 92 14.04 -1.05 17.36
CA PRO A 92 13.97 -0.11 18.48
C PRO A 92 12.53 0.26 18.85
N LEU A 93 11.57 0.18 17.93
CA LEU A 93 10.16 0.45 18.17
C LEU A 93 9.41 -0.73 18.81
N LYS A 94 10.09 -1.86 19.04
CA LYS A 94 9.53 -3.08 19.62
C LYS A 94 8.28 -3.58 18.89
N GLN A 95 8.26 -3.42 17.56
CA GLN A 95 7.21 -3.98 16.70
C GLN A 95 7.64 -5.37 16.22
N VAL A 96 6.66 -6.28 16.07
CA VAL A 96 6.92 -7.66 15.60
C VAL A 96 6.25 -7.85 14.25
N PRO A 97 7.01 -8.23 13.20
CA PRO A 97 6.45 -8.47 11.88
C PRO A 97 5.63 -9.79 11.88
N GLY A 98 4.42 -9.72 11.32
CA GLY A 98 3.60 -10.89 11.03
C GLY A 98 3.91 -11.47 9.64
N ILE A 99 3.29 -12.60 9.30
CA ILE A 99 3.39 -13.21 7.96
C ILE A 99 2.97 -12.20 6.89
N GLY A 100 1.88 -11.45 7.12
CA GLY A 100 1.40 -10.42 6.21
C GLY A 100 2.41 -9.30 6.00
N THR A 101 3.18 -8.93 7.01
CA THR A 101 4.23 -7.90 6.91
C THR A 101 5.35 -8.33 5.97
N ILE A 102 5.81 -9.58 6.12
CA ILE A 102 6.90 -10.13 5.28
C ILE A 102 6.41 -10.30 3.84
N LEU A 103 5.23 -10.90 3.65
CA LEU A 103 4.66 -11.08 2.33
C LEU A 103 4.33 -9.76 1.64
N ASN A 104 3.94 -8.72 2.39
CA ASN A 104 3.72 -7.37 1.85
C ASN A 104 4.99 -6.82 1.19
N ALA A 105 6.14 -6.90 1.87
CA ALA A 105 7.40 -6.44 1.32
C ALA A 105 7.82 -7.19 0.05
N ILE A 106 7.60 -8.51 0.01
CA ILE A 106 8.01 -9.37 -1.10
C ILE A 106 7.05 -9.26 -2.28
N ILE A 107 5.74 -9.46 -2.05
CA ILE A 107 4.76 -9.62 -3.14
C ILE A 107 4.52 -8.29 -3.85
N ILE A 108 4.39 -7.18 -3.13
CA ILE A 108 4.18 -5.87 -3.76
C ILE A 108 5.38 -5.54 -4.66
N ALA A 109 6.59 -5.68 -4.15
CA ALA A 109 7.83 -5.41 -4.89
C ALA A 109 7.95 -6.30 -6.14
N SER A 110 7.78 -7.61 -5.98
CA SER A 110 7.84 -8.55 -7.11
C SER A 110 6.73 -8.28 -8.14
N THR A 111 5.52 -7.93 -7.70
CA THR A 111 4.42 -7.64 -8.62
C THR A 111 4.71 -6.39 -9.43
N ILE A 112 5.28 -5.33 -8.82
CA ILE A 112 5.68 -4.13 -9.55
C ILE A 112 6.65 -4.49 -10.68
N ASP A 113 7.73 -5.19 -10.37
CA ASP A 113 8.76 -5.53 -11.38
C ASP A 113 8.25 -6.47 -12.46
N LEU A 114 7.40 -7.43 -12.11
CA LEU A 114 6.84 -8.38 -13.07
C LEU A 114 5.79 -7.75 -13.98
N THR A 115 5.03 -6.77 -13.53
CA THR A 115 3.89 -6.24 -14.30
C THR A 115 4.21 -4.94 -15.02
N LEU A 116 5.05 -4.08 -14.45
CA LEU A 116 5.37 -2.76 -15.00
C LEU A 116 5.84 -2.79 -16.47
N PRO A 117 6.69 -3.75 -16.93
CA PRO A 117 7.13 -3.78 -18.33
C PRO A 117 6.01 -4.02 -19.35
N TYR A 118 4.89 -4.58 -18.93
CA TYR A 118 3.75 -4.93 -19.80
C TYR A 118 2.64 -3.87 -19.78
N LEU A 119 2.77 -2.84 -18.95
CA LEU A 119 1.74 -1.82 -18.78
C LEU A 119 1.92 -0.69 -19.80
N PRO A 120 0.81 -0.12 -20.33
CA PRO A 120 0.89 1.00 -21.24
C PRO A 120 1.51 2.23 -20.57
N GLN A 121 2.26 3.01 -21.36
CA GLN A 121 2.83 4.28 -20.96
C GLN A 121 2.27 5.38 -21.87
N PRO A 122 1.08 5.89 -21.58
CA PRO A 122 0.41 6.85 -22.45
C PRO A 122 1.17 8.18 -22.50
N ASN A 123 1.15 8.85 -23.66
CA ASN A 123 1.70 10.20 -23.82
C ASN A 123 0.66 11.28 -23.52
N ASP A 124 -0.61 10.98 -23.77
CA ASP A 124 -1.71 11.92 -23.54
C ASP A 124 -2.01 12.10 -22.05
N THR A 125 -2.15 13.36 -21.63
CA THR A 125 -2.36 13.72 -20.20
C THR A 125 -3.64 13.14 -19.65
N TYR A 126 -4.72 13.10 -20.44
CA TYR A 126 -5.99 12.55 -19.97
C TYR A 126 -5.89 11.05 -19.71
N LEU A 127 -5.25 10.31 -20.63
CA LEU A 127 -5.01 8.88 -20.48
C LEU A 127 -4.08 8.58 -19.30
N LYS A 128 -3.05 9.40 -19.05
CA LYS A 128 -2.20 9.31 -17.85
C LYS A 128 -3.02 9.40 -16.57
N LEU A 129 -3.87 10.41 -16.46
CA LEU A 129 -4.70 10.61 -15.27
C LEU A 129 -5.74 9.51 -15.10
N LEU A 130 -6.36 9.06 -16.18
CA LEU A 130 -7.29 7.93 -16.15
C LEU A 130 -6.60 6.65 -15.64
N GLN A 131 -5.41 6.35 -16.16
CA GLN A 131 -4.61 5.21 -15.74
C GLN A 131 -4.20 5.33 -14.25
N ALA A 132 -3.79 6.52 -13.79
CA ALA A 132 -3.49 6.75 -12.37
C ALA A 132 -4.71 6.50 -11.49
N CYS A 133 -5.89 7.03 -11.86
CA CYS A 133 -7.13 6.78 -11.12
C CYS A 133 -7.49 5.29 -11.05
N MET A 134 -7.34 4.55 -12.15
CA MET A 134 -7.54 3.10 -12.19
C MET A 134 -6.55 2.40 -11.24
N GLY A 135 -5.27 2.76 -11.28
CA GLY A 135 -4.25 2.20 -10.38
C GLY A 135 -4.58 2.46 -8.90
N ILE A 136 -4.96 3.69 -8.54
CA ILE A 136 -5.36 4.05 -7.17
C ILE A 136 -6.55 3.19 -6.70
N PHE A 137 -7.53 2.99 -7.58
CA PHE A 137 -8.68 2.12 -7.28
C PHE A 137 -8.26 0.67 -7.03
N VAL A 138 -7.36 0.13 -7.88
CA VAL A 138 -6.82 -1.23 -7.74
C VAL A 138 -6.00 -1.39 -6.45
N VAL A 139 -5.15 -0.39 -6.09
CA VAL A 139 -4.46 -0.35 -4.80
C VAL A 139 -5.46 -0.38 -3.65
N GLY A 140 -6.53 0.40 -3.73
CA GLY A 140 -7.58 0.45 -2.70
C GLY A 140 -8.29 -0.90 -2.52
N LEU A 141 -8.64 -1.58 -3.60
CA LEU A 141 -9.22 -2.92 -3.56
C LEU A 141 -8.25 -3.94 -2.94
N GLY A 142 -7.00 -3.96 -3.42
CA GLY A 142 -5.95 -4.82 -2.88
C GLY A 142 -5.73 -4.60 -1.39
N SER A 143 -5.68 -3.33 -0.97
CA SER A 143 -5.58 -2.95 0.44
C SER A 143 -6.74 -3.49 1.27
N GLY A 144 -7.97 -3.37 0.77
CA GLY A 144 -9.16 -3.90 1.44
C GLY A 144 -9.07 -5.41 1.69
N ILE A 145 -8.59 -6.16 0.69
CA ILE A 145 -8.45 -7.62 0.80
C ILE A 145 -7.35 -7.98 1.82
N TYR A 146 -6.14 -7.40 1.68
CA TYR A 146 -5.02 -7.79 2.54
C TYR A 146 -5.22 -7.37 4.00
N LEU A 147 -5.81 -6.20 4.26
CA LEU A 147 -6.07 -5.73 5.62
C LEU A 147 -7.03 -6.64 6.37
N ILE A 148 -8.09 -7.12 5.70
CA ILE A 148 -9.08 -8.05 6.27
C ILE A 148 -8.45 -9.40 6.64
N SER A 149 -7.34 -9.80 5.99
CA SER A 149 -6.64 -11.05 6.36
C SER A 149 -6.12 -11.05 7.79
N ASN A 150 -5.84 -9.87 8.37
CA ASN A 150 -5.36 -9.67 9.74
C ASN A 150 -4.13 -10.53 10.08
N LEU A 151 -3.12 -10.56 9.19
CA LEU A 151 -1.86 -11.30 9.38
C LEU A 151 -0.63 -10.40 9.59
N GLY A 152 -0.86 -9.21 10.09
CA GLY A 152 0.13 -8.18 10.38
C GLY A 152 0.02 -6.98 9.46
N PRO A 153 0.37 -5.79 9.97
CA PRO A 153 0.35 -4.55 9.18
C PRO A 153 1.49 -4.56 8.16
N GLY A 154 1.35 -3.77 7.09
CA GLY A 154 2.47 -3.50 6.19
C GLY A 154 3.65 -2.82 6.91
N PRO A 155 4.88 -2.89 6.35
CA PRO A 155 6.07 -2.30 6.97
C PRO A 155 5.86 -0.83 7.37
N ARG A 156 5.26 -0.04 6.50
CA ARG A 156 5.01 1.41 6.70
C ARG A 156 3.98 1.66 7.81
N ASP A 157 2.92 0.85 7.85
CA ASP A 157 1.85 0.99 8.84
C ASP A 157 2.36 0.64 10.24
N GLY A 158 3.16 -0.42 10.36
CA GLY A 158 3.77 -0.78 11.63
C GLY A 158 4.81 0.23 12.12
N LEU A 159 5.54 0.89 11.21
CA LEU A 159 6.41 2.02 11.57
C LEU A 159 5.58 3.16 12.21
N MET A 160 4.45 3.51 11.60
CA MET A 160 3.55 4.55 12.14
C MET A 160 3.01 4.17 13.53
N ILE A 161 2.58 2.92 13.69
CA ILE A 161 2.08 2.39 14.98
C ILE A 161 3.20 2.41 16.04
N GLY A 162 4.40 1.99 15.68
CA GLY A 162 5.55 1.98 16.57
C GLY A 162 5.94 3.38 17.04
N LEU A 163 6.01 4.34 16.12
CA LEU A 163 6.28 5.74 16.44
C LEU A 163 5.19 6.34 17.32
N GLN A 164 3.91 6.07 17.03
CA GLN A 164 2.79 6.52 17.84
C GLN A 164 2.90 6.03 19.28
N LYS A 165 3.22 4.75 19.48
CA LYS A 165 3.39 4.18 20.80
C LYS A 165 4.53 4.81 21.62
N GLN A 166 5.64 5.17 20.94
CA GLN A 166 6.80 5.77 21.62
C GLN A 166 6.66 7.27 21.86
N THR A 167 6.05 8.01 20.93
CA THR A 167 6.01 9.48 20.99
C THR A 167 4.70 10.03 21.55
N GLY A 168 3.64 9.23 21.59
CA GLY A 168 2.28 9.69 21.90
C GLY A 168 1.66 10.57 20.82
N THR A 169 2.36 10.78 19.70
CA THR A 169 1.89 11.62 18.58
C THR A 169 0.78 10.91 17.80
N SER A 170 -0.18 11.65 17.31
CA SER A 170 -1.30 11.07 16.54
C SER A 170 -0.83 10.41 15.24
N ILE A 171 -1.42 9.27 14.88
CA ILE A 171 -1.10 8.52 13.64
C ILE A 171 -1.21 9.41 12.39
N PRO A 172 -2.25 10.26 12.21
CA PRO A 172 -2.33 11.12 11.03
C PRO A 172 -1.13 12.06 10.88
N LEU A 173 -0.64 12.64 11.99
CA LEU A 173 0.52 13.53 11.94
C LEU A 173 1.81 12.76 11.61
N ILE A 174 2.03 11.59 12.23
CA ILE A 174 3.17 10.72 11.91
C ILE A 174 3.13 10.32 10.43
N ARG A 175 1.97 9.89 9.93
CA ARG A 175 1.77 9.55 8.53
C ARG A 175 2.13 10.71 7.62
N THR A 176 1.61 11.90 7.88
CA THR A 176 1.90 13.10 7.08
C THR A 176 3.40 13.40 7.05
N ILE A 177 4.07 13.35 8.21
CA ILE A 177 5.52 13.60 8.28
C ILE A 177 6.29 12.56 7.46
N LEU A 178 6.00 11.27 7.63
CA LEU A 178 6.69 10.20 6.92
C LEU A 178 6.43 10.27 5.40
N GLU A 179 5.19 10.49 4.98
CA GLU A 179 4.83 10.60 3.57
C GLU A 179 5.47 11.84 2.92
N LEU A 180 5.47 12.99 3.58
CA LEU A 180 6.15 14.19 3.10
C LEU A 180 7.66 13.97 3.00
N SER A 181 8.27 13.35 4.01
CA SER A 181 9.70 13.02 3.98
C SER A 181 10.04 12.11 2.80
N ALA A 182 9.23 11.08 2.55
CA ALA A 182 9.43 10.17 1.42
C ALA A 182 9.28 10.89 0.07
N VAL A 183 8.27 11.77 -0.07
CA VAL A 183 8.09 12.58 -1.30
C VAL A 183 9.26 13.52 -1.52
N ILE A 184 9.66 14.27 -0.50
CA ILE A 184 10.74 15.25 -0.60
C ILE A 184 12.05 14.56 -0.97
N LEU A 185 12.45 13.52 -0.22
CA LEU A 185 13.68 12.77 -0.49
C LEU A 185 13.65 12.12 -1.88
N GLY A 186 12.54 11.47 -2.22
CA GLY A 186 12.38 10.82 -3.51
C GLY A 186 12.42 11.79 -4.69
N TRP A 187 11.81 12.97 -4.54
CA TRP A 187 11.83 14.02 -5.56
C TRP A 187 13.24 14.57 -5.79
N PHE A 188 13.99 14.85 -4.73
CA PHE A 188 15.39 15.26 -4.85
C PHE A 188 16.28 14.21 -5.52
N LEU A 189 15.92 12.93 -5.39
CA LEU A 189 16.62 11.82 -6.06
C LEU A 189 16.16 11.61 -7.52
N GLY A 190 15.11 12.30 -7.98
CA GLY A 190 14.59 12.19 -9.35
C GLY A 190 13.30 11.37 -9.47
N GLY A 191 12.65 11.05 -8.36
CA GLY A 191 11.33 10.41 -8.37
C GLY A 191 10.24 11.34 -8.92
N VAL A 192 9.22 10.76 -9.53
CA VAL A 192 8.17 11.50 -10.25
C VAL A 192 7.08 11.94 -9.29
N VAL A 193 6.99 13.25 -9.06
CA VAL A 193 5.90 13.90 -8.34
C VAL A 193 5.01 14.65 -9.34
N GLY A 194 3.70 14.48 -9.25
CA GLY A 194 2.77 15.13 -10.18
C GLY A 194 1.32 15.07 -9.70
N ILE A 195 0.40 15.33 -10.64
CA ILE A 195 -1.05 15.29 -10.35
C ILE A 195 -1.47 13.91 -9.84
N GLY A 196 -0.88 12.82 -10.38
CA GLY A 196 -1.10 11.46 -9.90
C GLY A 196 -0.77 11.27 -8.42
N THR A 197 0.30 11.92 -7.91
CA THR A 197 0.66 11.90 -6.49
C THR A 197 -0.43 12.58 -5.64
N VAL A 198 -0.94 13.72 -6.08
CA VAL A 198 -2.03 14.42 -5.41
C VAL A 198 -3.30 13.57 -5.39
N LEU A 199 -3.67 12.99 -6.55
CA LEU A 199 -4.82 12.10 -6.67
C LEU A 199 -4.68 10.87 -5.76
N PHE A 200 -3.46 10.32 -5.62
CA PHE A 200 -3.21 9.21 -4.70
C PHE A 200 -3.46 9.61 -3.26
N VAL A 201 -2.87 10.72 -2.79
CA VAL A 201 -2.98 11.18 -1.40
C VAL A 201 -4.45 11.35 -0.98
N PHE A 202 -5.27 11.96 -1.84
CA PHE A 202 -6.69 12.19 -1.54
C PHE A 202 -7.60 11.01 -1.89
N GLY A 203 -7.24 10.20 -2.89
CA GLY A 203 -8.08 9.14 -3.42
C GLY A 203 -7.89 7.78 -2.73
N ILE A 204 -6.70 7.50 -2.18
CA ILE A 204 -6.43 6.17 -1.63
C ILE A 204 -7.33 5.81 -0.43
N GLY A 205 -7.59 6.75 0.47
CA GLY A 205 -8.45 6.51 1.63
C GLY A 205 -9.86 6.04 1.24
N PRO A 206 -10.60 6.81 0.42
CA PRO A 206 -11.88 6.37 -0.13
C PRO A 206 -11.83 5.02 -0.86
N CYS A 207 -10.80 4.78 -1.69
CA CYS A 207 -10.65 3.52 -2.43
C CYS A 207 -10.44 2.31 -1.51
N VAL A 208 -9.65 2.46 -0.44
CA VAL A 208 -9.50 1.43 0.60
C VAL A 208 -10.83 1.19 1.30
N GLY A 209 -11.58 2.25 1.63
CA GLY A 209 -12.91 2.14 2.22
C GLY A 209 -13.89 1.36 1.33
N ILE A 210 -13.85 1.57 0.02
CA ILE A 210 -14.63 0.79 -0.96
C ILE A 210 -14.18 -0.67 -0.93
N GLY A 211 -12.87 -0.94 -0.99
CA GLY A 211 -12.31 -2.29 -0.93
C GLY A 211 -12.76 -3.06 0.30
N LEU A 212 -12.59 -2.48 1.50
CA LEU A 212 -13.05 -3.07 2.76
C LEU A 212 -14.56 -3.41 2.74
N THR A 213 -15.38 -2.46 2.27
CA THR A 213 -16.83 -2.64 2.23
C THR A 213 -17.26 -3.71 1.23
N LEU A 214 -16.62 -3.80 0.08
CA LEU A 214 -16.90 -4.80 -0.95
C LEU A 214 -16.55 -6.20 -0.45
N VAL A 215 -15.35 -6.37 0.09
CA VAL A 215 -14.89 -7.67 0.63
C VAL A 215 -15.78 -8.13 1.78
N GLU A 216 -16.15 -7.25 2.72
CA GLU A 216 -17.05 -7.58 3.81
C GLU A 216 -18.42 -8.05 3.28
N LYS A 217 -18.98 -7.37 2.27
CA LYS A 217 -20.28 -7.75 1.70
C LYS A 217 -20.25 -9.09 0.99
N ILE A 218 -19.19 -9.37 0.23
CA ILE A 218 -19.04 -10.64 -0.49
C ILE A 218 -18.88 -11.78 0.52
N SER A 219 -18.03 -11.59 1.53
CA SER A 219 -17.73 -12.61 2.55
C SER A 219 -18.92 -12.89 3.50
N LYS A 220 -19.88 -11.98 3.64
CA LYS A 220 -21.13 -12.23 4.43
C LYS A 220 -22.19 -12.96 3.65
N LYS A 221 -22.07 -13.05 2.31
CA LYS A 221 -23.00 -13.76 1.44
C LYS A 221 -22.55 -15.19 1.13
N ALA A 222 -21.27 -15.50 1.37
CA ALA A 222 -20.68 -16.84 1.25
C ALA A 222 -20.70 -17.55 2.62
#